data_d0633d16ec7ae7600d0a3e853fa3e121
#
_entry.id   d0633d16ec7ae7600d0a3e853fa3e121
#
_cell.length_a   1.000
_cell.length_b   1.000
_cell.length_c   1.000
_cell.angle_alpha   90.00
_cell.angle_beta   90.00
_cell.angle_gamma   90.00
#
_symmetry.space_group_name_H-M   'P 1'
#
loop_
_entity.id
_entity.type
_entity.pdbx_description
1 polymer ?
#
loop_
_entity_poly.entity_id
_entity_poly.type
_entity_poly.pdbx_seq_one_letter_code
_entity_poly.pdbx_strand_id
1 'polypeptide(L)'
;HSTNGKDSKAFGYFTHAWGINISMTERAAAKKNDDGTFTPGGSYGDWAVVTGPQSFNWGGSFICGAAGTDNAKLVADIMKKLCCDKDIMFNISKDTSDFVNNKAANKKLEEENVTSDFLGGQSLVKALSSAADNINCSNVSPYDQMYIESLMAKMKDYYQGKVSKEKAIDNFKNEVIKSYPDLKK
;
A
#
# COMPACT_ATOMS: atom_id res chain seq x y z
N HIS A 1 -13.21 11.77 -3.54
CA HIS A 1 -12.28 12.00 -2.46
C HIS A 1 -12.99 11.69 -1.16
N SER A 2 -12.71 10.51 -0.65
CA SER A 2 -13.25 10.09 0.62
C SER A 2 -12.66 10.97 1.69
N THR A 3 -13.49 11.43 2.53
CA THR A 3 -13.08 12.15 3.68
C THR A 3 -13.20 11.21 4.87
N ASN A 4 -12.10 10.93 5.51
CA ASN A 4 -12.09 10.28 6.83
C ASN A 4 -12.53 11.27 7.91
N GLY A 5 -13.11 12.40 7.50
CA GLY A 5 -13.57 13.44 8.37
C GLY A 5 -14.95 13.16 8.97
N LYS A 6 -15.40 14.06 9.83
CA LYS A 6 -16.66 13.98 10.60
C LYS A 6 -17.90 13.65 9.75
N ASP A 7 -17.89 14.04 8.47
CA ASP A 7 -19.03 13.84 7.56
C ASP A 7 -18.84 12.64 6.62
N SER A 8 -17.79 11.84 6.83
CA SER A 8 -17.55 10.66 6.03
C SER A 8 -18.58 9.58 6.33
N LYS A 9 -19.15 9.01 5.27
CA LYS A 9 -20.04 7.85 5.36
C LYS A 9 -19.31 6.53 5.03
N ALA A 10 -17.98 6.55 4.87
CA ALA A 10 -17.21 5.37 4.59
C ALA A 10 -16.79 4.69 5.89
N PHE A 11 -17.14 3.42 6.04
CA PHE A 11 -16.84 2.60 7.21
C PHE A 11 -15.53 1.82 7.08
N GLY A 12 -14.98 1.74 5.88
CA GLY A 12 -13.76 0.99 5.63
C GLY A 12 -13.18 1.25 4.24
N TYR A 13 -11.91 0.94 4.10
CA TYR A 13 -11.15 1.09 2.86
C TYR A 13 -10.34 -0.16 2.60
N PHE A 14 -10.36 -0.64 1.37
CA PHE A 14 -9.37 -1.58 0.89
C PHE A 14 -8.13 -0.79 0.49
N THR A 15 -7.06 -0.95 1.25
CA THR A 15 -5.85 -0.17 1.05
C THR A 15 -4.59 -1.00 1.30
N HIS A 16 -3.49 -0.47 0.90
CA HIS A 16 -2.13 -0.96 1.12
C HIS A 16 -1.53 -0.28 2.37
N ALA A 17 -0.43 -0.82 2.90
CA ALA A 17 0.17 -0.33 4.14
C ALA A 17 0.45 1.19 4.10
N TRP A 18 1.14 1.68 3.07
CA TRP A 18 1.48 3.11 2.95
C TRP A 18 0.26 4.03 2.78
N GLY A 19 -0.89 3.52 2.33
CA GLY A 19 -2.12 4.28 2.21
C GLY A 19 -2.67 4.74 3.56
N ILE A 20 -2.37 4.02 4.63
CA ILE A 20 -2.75 4.39 5.99
C ILE A 20 -2.08 5.72 6.36
N ASN A 21 -0.76 5.79 6.27
CA ASN A 21 0.00 6.97 6.70
C ASN A 21 -0.16 8.16 5.74
N ILE A 22 -0.12 7.93 4.42
CA ILE A 22 -0.16 9.00 3.43
C ILE A 22 -1.57 9.51 3.16
N SER A 23 -2.57 8.62 3.18
CA SER A 23 -3.92 8.99 2.76
C SER A 23 -4.93 9.10 3.89
N MET A 24 -4.82 8.25 4.90
CA MET A 24 -5.84 8.17 5.95
C MET A 24 -5.48 9.04 7.16
N THR A 25 -4.27 8.92 7.68
CA THR A 25 -3.85 9.60 8.91
C THR A 25 -3.99 11.11 8.80
N GLU A 26 -3.46 11.70 7.71
CA GLU A 26 -3.53 13.16 7.50
C GLU A 26 -4.96 13.68 7.41
N ARG A 27 -5.88 12.90 6.83
CA ARG A 27 -7.27 13.32 6.64
C ARG A 27 -8.18 13.06 7.82
N ALA A 28 -7.79 12.11 8.67
CA ALA A 28 -8.51 11.79 9.89
C ALA A 28 -8.10 12.68 11.06
N ALA A 29 -6.90 13.27 11.03
CA ALA A 29 -6.38 14.15 12.06
C ALA A 29 -7.07 15.53 12.04
N ALA A 30 -7.07 16.21 13.18
CA ALA A 30 -7.55 17.59 13.26
C ALA A 30 -6.60 18.57 12.56
N LYS A 31 -5.29 18.31 12.63
CA LYS A 31 -4.24 19.16 12.05
C LYS A 31 -2.96 18.35 11.82
N LYS A 32 -2.24 18.64 10.73
CA LYS A 32 -0.85 18.28 10.54
C LYS A 32 0.03 19.42 11.07
N ASN A 33 0.97 19.09 11.93
CA ASN A 33 1.91 20.02 12.53
C ASN A 33 3.14 20.24 11.63
N ASP A 34 3.88 21.31 11.87
CA ASP A 34 5.05 21.68 11.06
C ASP A 34 6.21 20.66 11.19
N ASP A 35 6.26 19.93 12.30
CA ASP A 35 7.23 18.84 12.55
C ASP A 35 6.81 17.49 11.88
N GLY A 36 5.71 17.48 11.16
CA GLY A 36 5.16 16.29 10.49
C GLY A 36 4.28 15.40 11.36
N THR A 37 4.14 15.70 12.67
CA THR A 37 3.21 15.00 13.55
C THR A 37 1.76 15.41 13.31
N PHE A 38 0.83 14.69 13.92
CA PHE A 38 -0.60 14.97 13.78
C PHE A 38 -1.25 15.26 15.14
N THR A 39 -2.06 16.30 15.17
CA THR A 39 -2.92 16.55 16.32
C THR A 39 -4.16 15.66 16.19
N PRO A 40 -4.44 14.80 17.20
CA PRO A 40 -5.65 13.97 17.20
C PRO A 40 -6.94 14.77 17.08
N GLY A 41 -7.91 14.19 16.37
CA GLY A 41 -9.24 14.79 16.17
C GLY A 41 -9.96 14.12 15.02
N GLY A 42 -11.19 14.50 14.74
CA GLY A 42 -12.00 13.83 13.72
C GLY A 42 -12.21 12.36 14.04
N SER A 43 -11.66 11.46 13.20
CA SER A 43 -11.69 10.01 13.40
C SER A 43 -10.30 9.41 13.71
N TYR A 44 -9.34 10.22 14.10
CA TYR A 44 -8.01 9.76 14.48
C TYR A 44 -8.09 8.90 15.75
N GLY A 45 -7.63 7.68 15.66
CA GLY A 45 -7.71 6.71 16.75
C GLY A 45 -8.93 5.78 16.70
N ASP A 46 -9.88 6.02 15.79
CA ASP A 46 -11.08 5.19 15.62
C ASP A 46 -10.94 4.10 14.55
N TRP A 47 -9.76 4.01 13.93
CA TRP A 47 -9.50 3.06 12.85
C TRP A 47 -8.81 1.80 13.34
N ALA A 48 -9.06 0.70 12.64
CA ALA A 48 -8.34 -0.55 12.84
C ALA A 48 -8.01 -1.20 11.50
N VAL A 49 -6.91 -1.92 11.44
CA VAL A 49 -6.51 -2.73 10.28
C VAL A 49 -6.95 -4.16 10.51
N VAL A 50 -7.59 -4.73 9.50
CA VAL A 50 -7.90 -6.15 9.41
C VAL A 50 -7.37 -6.71 8.09
N THR A 51 -7.01 -7.98 8.07
CA THR A 51 -6.61 -8.65 6.83
C THR A 51 -7.80 -8.73 5.89
N GLY A 52 -7.59 -8.33 4.63
CA GLY A 52 -8.58 -8.44 3.58
C GLY A 52 -8.75 -9.88 3.09
N PRO A 53 -9.63 -10.10 2.10
CA PRO A 53 -9.92 -11.43 1.56
C PRO A 53 -8.73 -12.06 0.83
N GLN A 54 -7.77 -11.26 0.40
CA GLN A 54 -6.56 -11.70 -0.28
C GLN A 54 -5.42 -10.72 -0.03
N SER A 55 -4.23 -11.25 0.21
CA SER A 55 -3.01 -10.46 0.29
C SER A 55 -2.55 -10.01 -1.08
N PHE A 56 -2.05 -8.80 -1.18
CA PHE A 56 -1.57 -8.22 -2.43
C PHE A 56 -0.40 -7.26 -2.18
N ASN A 57 0.39 -7.02 -3.23
CA ASN A 57 1.40 -5.98 -3.25
C ASN A 57 0.91 -4.80 -4.10
N TRP A 58 1.09 -3.60 -3.60
CA TRP A 58 0.71 -2.39 -4.33
C TRP A 58 1.80 -1.32 -4.22
N GLY A 59 2.41 -1.00 -5.35
CA GLY A 59 3.42 0.04 -5.44
C GLY A 59 4.72 -0.32 -4.75
N GLY A 60 5.32 0.68 -4.14
CA GLY A 60 6.64 0.63 -3.53
C GLY A 60 7.61 1.57 -4.23
N SER A 61 8.75 1.79 -3.60
CA SER A 61 9.85 2.57 -4.18
C SER A 61 11.03 1.66 -4.44
N PHE A 62 11.71 1.89 -5.56
CA PHE A 62 12.90 1.15 -5.95
C PHE A 62 14.10 2.08 -5.97
N ILE A 63 15.21 1.62 -5.37
CA ILE A 63 16.50 2.30 -5.47
C ILE A 63 17.30 1.57 -6.55
N CYS A 64 17.76 2.32 -7.54
CA CYS A 64 18.52 1.79 -8.68
C CYS A 64 19.89 2.47 -8.76
N GLY A 65 20.91 1.71 -9.12
CA GLY A 65 22.21 2.24 -9.50
C GLY A 65 22.22 2.63 -10.98
N ALA A 66 22.77 3.79 -11.31
CA ALA A 66 22.93 4.19 -12.70
C ALA A 66 23.90 3.26 -13.44
N ALA A 67 23.53 2.86 -14.66
CA ALA A 67 24.45 2.12 -15.52
C ALA A 67 25.68 2.98 -15.86
N GLY A 68 26.88 2.39 -15.82
CA GLY A 68 28.14 3.10 -16.08
C GLY A 68 28.68 3.95 -14.91
N THR A 69 28.11 3.82 -13.70
CA THR A 69 28.69 4.47 -12.53
C THR A 69 30.09 3.96 -12.21
N ASP A 70 31.03 4.85 -11.94
CA ASP A 70 32.40 4.50 -11.49
C ASP A 70 32.42 4.01 -10.03
N ASN A 71 31.31 4.15 -9.32
CA ASN A 71 31.18 3.83 -7.90
C ASN A 71 30.23 2.67 -7.62
N ALA A 72 30.17 1.66 -8.50
CA ALA A 72 29.21 0.54 -8.43
C ALA A 72 29.19 -0.16 -7.06
N LYS A 73 30.37 -0.36 -6.43
CA LYS A 73 30.48 -0.96 -5.10
C LYS A 73 29.83 -0.10 -4.03
N LEU A 74 30.13 1.20 -4.01
CA LEU A 74 29.54 2.14 -3.04
C LEU A 74 28.02 2.21 -3.20
N VAL A 75 27.53 2.28 -4.43
CA VAL A 75 26.10 2.27 -4.72
C VAL A 75 25.45 1.00 -4.20
N ALA A 76 26.04 -0.16 -4.44
CA ALA A 76 25.52 -1.44 -3.92
C ALA A 76 25.53 -1.49 -2.39
N ASP A 77 26.54 -0.95 -1.72
CA ASP A 77 26.63 -0.90 -0.27
C ASP A 77 25.54 0.04 0.31
N ILE A 78 25.29 1.20 -0.31
CA ILE A 78 24.21 2.12 0.05
C ILE A 78 22.84 1.42 -0.11
N MET A 79 22.61 0.77 -1.25
CA MET A 79 21.36 0.06 -1.51
C MET A 79 21.09 -1.04 -0.47
N LYS A 80 22.12 -1.84 -0.16
CA LYS A 80 22.00 -2.87 0.89
C LYS A 80 21.71 -2.25 2.26
N LYS A 81 22.39 -1.17 2.59
CA LYS A 81 22.22 -0.50 3.88
C LYS A 81 20.81 0.04 4.02
N LEU A 82 20.30 0.76 3.02
CA LEU A 82 18.97 1.39 3.06
C LEU A 82 17.82 0.39 2.94
N CYS A 83 18.00 -0.71 2.19
CA CYS A 83 16.89 -1.62 1.86
C CYS A 83 16.89 -2.94 2.65
N CYS A 84 18.04 -3.32 3.26
CA CYS A 84 18.18 -4.65 3.84
C CYS A 84 18.67 -4.64 5.30
N ASP A 85 19.23 -3.51 5.80
CA ASP A 85 19.74 -3.43 7.16
C ASP A 85 18.58 -3.46 8.17
N LYS A 86 18.62 -4.45 9.07
CA LYS A 86 17.57 -4.67 10.06
C LYS A 86 17.36 -3.48 10.98
N ASP A 87 18.46 -2.87 11.46
CA ASP A 87 18.35 -1.80 12.45
C ASP A 87 17.91 -0.48 11.81
N ILE A 88 18.35 -0.21 10.58
CA ILE A 88 17.84 0.93 9.81
C ILE A 88 16.35 0.75 9.51
N MET A 89 15.93 -0.42 9.02
CA MET A 89 14.52 -0.69 8.73
C MET A 89 13.66 -0.63 10.00
N PHE A 90 14.16 -1.14 11.13
CA PHE A 90 13.47 -1.04 12.41
C PHE A 90 13.26 0.44 12.81
N ASN A 91 14.29 1.28 12.72
CA ASN A 91 14.17 2.69 13.07
C ASN A 91 13.23 3.44 12.11
N ILE A 92 13.34 3.19 10.81
CA ILE A 92 12.42 3.77 9.82
C ILE A 92 10.96 3.44 10.19
N SER A 93 10.65 2.16 10.42
CA SER A 93 9.28 1.76 10.77
C SER A 93 8.80 2.39 12.07
N LYS A 94 9.68 2.49 13.08
CA LYS A 94 9.35 3.08 14.36
C LYS A 94 9.07 4.58 14.26
N ASP A 95 9.84 5.30 13.44
CA ASP A 95 9.74 6.75 13.30
C ASP A 95 8.58 7.16 12.36
N THR A 96 8.30 6.35 11.33
CA THR A 96 7.30 6.67 10.31
C THR A 96 5.97 5.92 10.46
N SER A 97 5.92 4.90 11.32
CA SER A 97 4.81 3.94 11.43
C SER A 97 4.54 3.18 10.13
N ASP A 98 5.52 3.08 9.24
CA ASP A 98 5.41 2.32 8.00
C ASP A 98 5.73 0.84 8.20
N PHE A 99 5.11 0.00 7.38
CA PHE A 99 5.43 -1.42 7.31
C PHE A 99 6.62 -1.64 6.36
N VAL A 100 7.73 -2.13 6.89
CA VAL A 100 8.98 -2.28 6.13
C VAL A 100 9.14 -3.68 5.53
N ASN A 101 9.94 -3.81 4.48
CA ASN A 101 10.22 -5.05 3.76
C ASN A 101 11.30 -5.94 4.41
N ASN A 102 11.48 -5.84 5.72
CA ASN A 102 12.47 -6.61 6.47
C ASN A 102 11.81 -7.41 7.61
N LYS A 103 11.71 -8.73 7.44
CA LYS A 103 11.06 -9.62 8.41
C LYS A 103 11.69 -9.57 9.79
N ALA A 104 13.02 -9.43 9.88
CA ALA A 104 13.71 -9.37 11.18
C ALA A 104 13.45 -8.05 11.91
N ALA A 105 13.32 -6.94 11.16
CA ALA A 105 12.91 -5.66 11.72
C ALA A 105 11.46 -5.72 12.20
N ASN A 106 10.55 -6.25 11.39
CA ASN A 106 9.14 -6.40 11.75
C ASN A 106 8.96 -7.28 13.00
N LYS A 107 9.69 -8.40 13.08
CA LYS A 107 9.66 -9.25 14.28
C LYS A 107 10.10 -8.51 15.54
N LYS A 108 11.16 -7.69 15.45
CA LYS A 108 11.61 -6.86 16.58
C LYS A 108 10.57 -5.84 16.98
N LEU A 109 9.88 -5.20 16.01
CA LEU A 109 8.78 -4.27 16.28
C LEU A 109 7.59 -4.93 16.99
N GLU A 110 7.27 -6.17 16.62
CA GLU A 110 6.25 -6.97 17.30
C GLU A 110 6.66 -7.32 18.74
N GLU A 111 7.92 -7.72 18.95
CA GLU A 111 8.47 -8.01 20.28
C GLU A 111 8.48 -6.78 21.20
N GLU A 112 8.77 -5.59 20.65
CA GLU A 112 8.70 -4.31 21.37
C GLU A 112 7.26 -3.78 21.51
N ASN A 113 6.27 -4.48 20.96
CA ASN A 113 4.85 -4.10 20.97
C ASN A 113 4.62 -2.67 20.46
N VAL A 114 5.27 -2.29 19.35
CA VAL A 114 5.10 -0.98 18.73
C VAL A 114 3.68 -0.87 18.18
N THR A 115 2.96 0.18 18.60
CA THR A 115 1.56 0.45 18.26
C THR A 115 1.40 1.76 17.52
N SER A 116 0.24 1.96 16.91
CA SER A 116 -0.15 3.19 16.20
C SER A 116 -1.30 3.87 16.93
N ASP A 117 -1.13 5.11 17.32
CA ASP A 117 -2.20 5.91 17.92
C ASP A 117 -3.33 6.14 16.93
N PHE A 118 -3.02 6.29 15.64
CA PHE A 118 -4.03 6.38 14.58
C PHE A 118 -4.95 5.16 14.53
N LEU A 119 -4.41 3.98 14.84
CA LEU A 119 -5.13 2.71 14.87
C LEU A 119 -5.64 2.35 16.27
N GLY A 120 -5.86 3.32 17.14
CA GLY A 120 -6.39 3.09 18.48
C GLY A 120 -5.51 2.19 19.35
N GLY A 121 -4.20 2.20 19.15
CA GLY A 121 -3.25 1.35 19.86
C GLY A 121 -3.00 -0.02 19.24
N GLN A 122 -3.54 -0.29 18.05
CA GLN A 122 -3.25 -1.53 17.34
C GLN A 122 -1.81 -1.51 16.78
N SER A 123 -1.13 -2.66 16.79
CA SER A 123 0.13 -2.84 16.09
C SER A 123 -0.12 -3.09 14.60
N LEU A 124 0.26 -2.13 13.76
CA LEU A 124 0.18 -2.25 12.30
C LEU A 124 1.06 -3.41 11.81
N VAL A 125 2.27 -3.53 12.34
CA VAL A 125 3.23 -4.56 11.94
C VAL A 125 2.66 -5.94 12.20
N LYS A 126 2.10 -6.19 13.39
CA LYS A 126 1.49 -7.47 13.73
C LYS A 126 0.31 -7.82 12.82
N ALA A 127 -0.52 -6.82 12.46
CA ALA A 127 -1.64 -7.04 11.56
C ALA A 127 -1.19 -7.37 10.13
N LEU A 128 -0.11 -6.77 9.64
CA LEU A 128 0.35 -6.91 8.25
C LEU A 128 1.39 -8.02 8.03
N SER A 129 2.14 -8.45 9.04
CA SER A 129 3.15 -9.52 8.88
C SER A 129 2.56 -10.80 8.31
N SER A 130 1.43 -11.25 8.85
CA SER A 130 0.72 -12.44 8.35
C SER A 130 0.20 -12.24 6.91
N ALA A 131 -0.30 -11.05 6.59
CA ALA A 131 -0.75 -10.73 5.23
C ALA A 131 0.42 -10.72 4.25
N ALA A 132 1.57 -10.16 4.65
CA ALA A 132 2.76 -10.11 3.81
C ALA A 132 3.30 -11.50 3.45
N ASP A 133 3.25 -12.45 4.36
CA ASP A 133 3.68 -13.84 4.13
C ASP A 133 2.79 -14.59 3.12
N ASN A 134 1.56 -14.13 2.93
CA ASN A 134 0.60 -14.69 1.98
C ASN A 134 0.57 -14.00 0.61
N ILE A 135 1.45 -13.03 0.35
CA ILE A 135 1.56 -12.39 -0.96
C ILE A 135 2.11 -13.40 -1.97
N ASN A 136 1.36 -13.61 -3.06
CA ASN A 136 1.77 -14.47 -4.15
C ASN A 136 1.99 -13.64 -5.42
N CYS A 137 3.24 -13.56 -5.88
CA CYS A 137 3.64 -12.83 -7.07
C CYS A 137 3.92 -13.75 -8.28
N SER A 138 3.49 -15.02 -8.25
CA SER A 138 3.76 -15.98 -9.33
C SER A 138 3.14 -15.59 -10.68
N ASN A 139 2.07 -14.81 -10.66
CA ASN A 139 1.33 -14.39 -11.86
C ASN A 139 1.58 -12.93 -12.26
N VAL A 140 2.60 -12.27 -11.68
CA VAL A 140 2.93 -10.89 -12.06
C VAL A 140 3.38 -10.82 -13.51
N SER A 141 2.82 -9.87 -14.24
CA SER A 141 3.12 -9.65 -15.66
C SER A 141 3.40 -8.17 -15.96
N PRO A 142 4.09 -7.85 -17.04
CA PRO A 142 4.29 -6.46 -17.46
C PRO A 142 3.00 -5.74 -17.87
N TYR A 143 1.89 -6.47 -17.97
CA TYR A 143 0.58 -5.94 -18.38
C TYR A 143 -0.32 -5.56 -17.19
N ASP A 144 0.06 -5.90 -15.96
CA ASP A 144 -0.80 -5.78 -14.77
C ASP A 144 -1.31 -4.38 -14.54
N GLN A 145 -0.47 -3.36 -14.73
CA GLN A 145 -0.87 -1.97 -14.55
C GLN A 145 -2.03 -1.60 -15.49
N MET A 146 -1.92 -1.96 -16.77
CA MET A 146 -2.96 -1.69 -17.76
C MET A 146 -4.22 -2.51 -17.46
N TYR A 147 -4.07 -3.77 -17.02
CA TYR A 147 -5.21 -4.61 -16.64
C TYR A 147 -6.00 -3.98 -15.50
N ILE A 148 -5.32 -3.54 -14.45
CA ILE A 148 -5.95 -2.91 -13.29
C ILE A 148 -6.67 -1.63 -13.72
N GLU A 149 -6.00 -0.74 -14.44
CA GLU A 149 -6.58 0.54 -14.87
C GLU A 149 -7.79 0.34 -15.79
N SER A 150 -7.68 -0.55 -16.77
CA SER A 150 -8.78 -0.84 -17.70
C SER A 150 -9.94 -1.52 -16.98
N LEU A 151 -9.68 -2.52 -16.13
CA LEU A 151 -10.73 -3.19 -15.36
C LEU A 151 -11.48 -2.20 -14.46
N MET A 152 -10.76 -1.38 -13.71
CA MET A 152 -11.36 -0.37 -12.83
C MET A 152 -12.23 0.62 -13.62
N ALA A 153 -11.74 1.08 -14.79
CA ALA A 153 -12.48 2.01 -15.63
C ALA A 153 -13.80 1.39 -16.14
N LYS A 154 -13.78 0.13 -16.61
CA LYS A 154 -14.99 -0.55 -17.13
C LYS A 154 -15.94 -0.97 -16.01
N MET A 155 -15.42 -1.43 -14.86
CA MET A 155 -16.25 -1.79 -13.70
C MET A 155 -16.95 -0.59 -13.07
N LYS A 156 -16.39 0.62 -13.20
CA LYS A 156 -17.05 1.86 -12.76
C LYS A 156 -18.44 2.02 -13.38
N ASP A 157 -18.60 1.73 -14.67
CA ASP A 157 -19.89 1.84 -15.35
C ASP A 157 -20.91 0.81 -14.83
N TYR A 158 -20.45 -0.40 -14.48
CA TYR A 158 -21.29 -1.39 -13.79
C TYR A 158 -21.72 -0.91 -12.40
N TYR A 159 -20.81 -0.40 -11.57
CA TYR A 159 -21.14 0.12 -10.23
C TYR A 159 -22.07 1.33 -10.28
N GLN A 160 -22.07 2.09 -11.37
CA GLN A 160 -23.00 3.19 -11.61
C GLN A 160 -24.33 2.75 -12.23
N GLY A 161 -24.56 1.46 -12.43
CA GLY A 161 -25.78 0.91 -13.04
C GLY A 161 -25.95 1.19 -14.52
N LYS A 162 -24.89 1.61 -15.24
CA LYS A 162 -24.96 1.94 -16.67
C LYS A 162 -24.92 0.71 -17.58
N VAL A 163 -24.23 -0.33 -17.17
CA VAL A 163 -24.06 -1.58 -17.90
C VAL A 163 -24.16 -2.78 -16.97
N SER A 164 -24.40 -3.98 -17.52
CA SER A 164 -24.31 -5.22 -16.73
C SER A 164 -22.85 -5.56 -16.40
N LYS A 165 -22.66 -6.43 -15.40
CA LYS A 165 -21.31 -6.91 -15.02
C LYS A 165 -20.62 -7.63 -16.18
N GLU A 166 -21.37 -8.48 -16.89
CA GLU A 166 -20.88 -9.22 -18.05
C GLU A 166 -20.41 -8.27 -19.14
N LYS A 167 -21.21 -7.22 -19.44
CA LYS A 167 -20.85 -6.20 -20.41
C LYS A 167 -19.61 -5.41 -20.00
N ALA A 168 -19.46 -5.08 -18.71
CA ALA A 168 -18.26 -4.41 -18.20
C ALA A 168 -17.00 -5.28 -18.38
N ILE A 169 -17.10 -6.58 -18.09
CA ILE A 169 -16.02 -7.55 -18.28
C ILE A 169 -15.68 -7.71 -19.78
N ASP A 170 -16.66 -7.80 -20.65
CA ASP A 170 -16.42 -7.88 -22.09
C ASP A 170 -15.74 -6.62 -22.64
N ASN A 171 -16.18 -5.46 -22.18
CA ASN A 171 -15.55 -4.19 -22.54
C ASN A 171 -14.07 -4.15 -22.07
N PHE A 172 -13.80 -4.63 -20.87
CA PHE A 172 -12.44 -4.77 -20.35
C PHE A 172 -11.59 -5.68 -21.24
N LYS A 173 -12.07 -6.91 -21.54
CA LYS A 173 -11.35 -7.86 -22.40
C LYS A 173 -11.06 -7.28 -23.79
N ASN A 174 -12.02 -6.58 -24.38
CA ASN A 174 -11.86 -5.96 -25.69
C ASN A 174 -10.79 -4.83 -25.65
N GLU A 175 -10.75 -4.05 -24.58
CA GLU A 175 -9.73 -3.02 -24.38
C GLU A 175 -8.32 -3.62 -24.27
N VAL A 176 -8.19 -4.71 -23.51
CA VAL A 176 -6.93 -5.46 -23.37
C VAL A 176 -6.44 -5.96 -24.72
N ILE A 177 -7.29 -6.64 -25.50
CA ILE A 177 -6.92 -7.18 -26.81
C ILE A 177 -6.59 -6.06 -27.80
N LYS A 178 -7.28 -4.93 -27.72
CA LYS A 178 -6.97 -3.76 -28.55
C LYS A 178 -5.58 -3.19 -28.25
N SER A 179 -5.21 -3.14 -26.97
CA SER A 179 -3.92 -2.63 -26.51
C SER A 179 -2.78 -3.64 -26.75
N TYR A 180 -3.10 -4.92 -26.67
CA TYR A 180 -2.16 -6.03 -26.83
C TYR A 180 -2.76 -7.13 -27.71
N PRO A 181 -2.68 -6.96 -29.05
CA PRO A 181 -3.33 -7.88 -30.00
C PRO A 181 -2.85 -9.34 -29.91
N ASP A 182 -1.65 -9.56 -29.41
CA ASP A 182 -1.05 -10.91 -29.25
C ASP A 182 -1.63 -11.69 -28.05
N LEU A 183 -2.38 -11.02 -27.17
CA LEU A 183 -3.05 -11.68 -26.06
C LEU A 183 -4.35 -12.33 -26.54
N LYS A 184 -4.59 -13.58 -26.10
CA LYS A 184 -5.83 -14.30 -26.41
C LYS A 184 -6.93 -13.94 -25.41
N LYS A 185 -8.17 -13.90 -25.89
CA LYS A 185 -9.36 -13.74 -25.05
C LYS A 185 -9.56 -14.90 -24.09
#